data_e90bd81ae63f5c1c7a71cd3107655179
#
_entry.id   e90bd81ae63f5c1c7a71cd3107655179
#
_cell.length_a   1.000
_cell.length_b   1.000
_cell.length_c   1.000
_cell.angle_alpha   90.00
_cell.angle_beta   90.00
_cell.angle_gamma   90.00
#
_symmetry.space_group_name_H-M   'P 1'
#
loop_
_entity.id
_entity.type
_entity.pdbx_description
1 polymer ?
#
loop_
_entity_poly.entity_id
_entity_poly.type
_entity_poly.pdbx_seq_one_letter_code
_entity_poly.pdbx_strand_id
1 'polypeptide(L)'
;GKGRFQNSWESNPGEDILMSLVLEPHCSPDHWARISFPLGIAVRNALKKILNQHVSIELKWPNDILVGGHKCVGMLHAADVSTGCVILGIGINVNQESQLIDRTSLKMVSGKTLNRWRVLNEILTAIGTQLDSILSSTIDADAWNAHAAYLGKPVQVLDQALITGEFRGIDPHGAALIQTSDGIKRTLVGANLRLIDGSIENRQ
;
A
#
# COMPACT_ATOMS: atom_id res chain seq x y z
N GLY A 1 -6.25 10.45 -10.83
CA GLY A 1 -5.03 9.65 -11.08
C GLY A 1 -5.36 8.26 -11.63
N LYS A 2 -4.32 7.48 -11.95
CA LYS A 2 -4.45 6.08 -12.38
C LYS A 2 -4.20 5.15 -11.20
N GLY A 3 -5.00 4.10 -11.07
CA GLY A 3 -4.82 2.99 -10.15
C GLY A 3 -4.48 1.69 -10.87
N ARG A 4 -4.34 0.59 -10.14
CA ARG A 4 -4.15 -0.76 -10.71
C ARG A 4 -5.42 -1.22 -11.43
N PHE A 5 -5.26 -2.14 -12.41
CA PHE A 5 -6.37 -2.75 -13.15
C PHE A 5 -7.33 -1.72 -13.78
N GLN A 6 -6.80 -0.61 -14.33
CA GLN A 6 -7.55 0.48 -14.97
C GLN A 6 -8.52 1.23 -14.01
N ASN A 7 -8.44 1.01 -12.70
CA ASN A 7 -9.19 1.80 -11.74
C ASN A 7 -8.71 3.26 -11.76
N SER A 8 -9.64 4.20 -11.53
CA SER A 8 -9.31 5.60 -11.32
C SER A 8 -8.95 5.86 -9.85
N TRP A 9 -8.01 6.77 -9.62
CA TRP A 9 -7.81 7.39 -8.32
C TRP A 9 -8.55 8.71 -8.29
N GLU A 10 -9.59 8.79 -7.49
CA GLU A 10 -10.40 9.99 -7.34
C GLU A 10 -9.75 10.93 -6.33
N SER A 11 -9.70 12.20 -6.66
CA SER A 11 -9.24 13.26 -5.76
C SER A 11 -9.78 14.61 -6.22
N ASN A 12 -10.10 15.49 -5.28
CA ASN A 12 -10.52 16.85 -5.58
C ASN A 12 -9.29 17.76 -5.75
N PRO A 13 -9.35 18.74 -6.65
CA PRO A 13 -8.28 19.73 -6.80
C PRO A 13 -7.98 20.44 -5.49
N GLY A 14 -6.71 20.44 -5.11
CA GLY A 14 -6.28 21.16 -3.91
C GLY A 14 -6.44 20.40 -2.59
N GLU A 15 -7.05 19.21 -2.54
CA GLU A 15 -7.33 18.49 -1.30
C GLU A 15 -6.30 17.39 -0.98
N ASP A 16 -5.78 16.70 -2.00
CA ASP A 16 -4.95 15.52 -1.83
C ASP A 16 -3.53 15.70 -2.36
N ILE A 17 -2.70 14.67 -2.19
CA ILE A 17 -1.38 14.60 -2.78
C ILE A 17 -1.40 13.48 -3.83
N LEU A 18 -1.14 13.87 -5.08
CA LEU A 18 -0.84 12.94 -6.16
C LEU A 18 0.56 13.28 -6.65
N MET A 19 1.49 12.36 -6.46
CA MET A 19 2.88 12.57 -6.89
C MET A 19 3.42 11.36 -7.64
N SER A 20 4.43 11.59 -8.44
CA SER A 20 5.22 10.55 -9.09
C SER A 20 6.69 10.77 -8.78
N LEU A 21 7.38 9.71 -8.43
CA LEU A 21 8.84 9.68 -8.26
C LEU A 21 9.41 8.84 -9.39
N VAL A 22 10.49 9.30 -9.99
CA VAL A 22 11.28 8.52 -10.96
C VAL A 22 12.53 8.05 -10.23
N LEU A 23 12.73 6.74 -10.19
CA LEU A 23 13.84 6.09 -9.52
C LEU A 23 14.63 5.24 -10.50
N GLU A 24 15.94 5.16 -10.27
CA GLU A 24 16.85 4.23 -10.94
C GLU A 24 17.25 3.16 -9.93
N PRO A 25 16.54 1.99 -9.89
CA PRO A 25 16.83 0.95 -8.90
C PRO A 25 18.21 0.31 -9.12
N HIS A 26 18.88 -0.04 -8.04
CA HIS A 26 20.18 -0.68 -8.05
C HIS A 26 20.09 -2.22 -8.11
N CYS A 27 18.96 -2.75 -8.56
CA CYS A 27 18.70 -4.19 -8.61
C CYS A 27 18.13 -4.61 -9.97
N SER A 28 18.11 -5.93 -10.23
CA SER A 28 17.51 -6.49 -11.44
C SER A 28 16.03 -6.09 -11.61
N PRO A 29 15.57 -5.85 -12.85
CA PRO A 29 14.17 -5.52 -13.15
C PRO A 29 13.13 -6.46 -12.56
N ASP A 30 13.46 -7.74 -12.41
CA ASP A 30 12.58 -8.75 -11.77
C ASP A 30 12.23 -8.40 -10.31
N HIS A 31 13.04 -7.55 -9.68
CA HIS A 31 12.83 -7.13 -8.29
C HIS A 31 12.10 -5.79 -8.16
N TRP A 32 11.92 -5.03 -9.23
CA TRP A 32 11.35 -3.68 -9.16
C TRP A 32 9.94 -3.62 -8.60
N ALA A 33 9.15 -4.67 -8.78
CA ALA A 33 7.82 -4.76 -8.16
C ALA A 33 7.85 -4.74 -6.62
N ARG A 34 9.00 -5.09 -6.01
CA ARG A 34 9.19 -5.14 -4.56
C ARG A 34 9.40 -3.75 -3.93
N ILE A 35 9.68 -2.72 -4.73
CA ILE A 35 9.88 -1.33 -4.27
C ILE A 35 8.72 -0.84 -3.39
N SER A 36 7.50 -1.29 -3.65
CA SER A 36 6.32 -0.91 -2.87
C SER A 36 6.38 -1.31 -1.39
N PHE A 37 7.17 -2.31 -1.00
CA PHE A 37 7.25 -2.76 0.39
C PHE A 37 8.07 -1.80 1.27
N PRO A 38 9.36 -1.51 0.98
CA PRO A 38 10.11 -0.52 1.75
C PRO A 38 9.51 0.88 1.63
N LEU A 39 8.96 1.24 0.46
CA LEU A 39 8.22 2.49 0.29
C LEU A 39 6.99 2.56 1.19
N GLY A 40 6.21 1.49 1.30
CA GLY A 40 5.06 1.40 2.18
C GLY A 40 5.43 1.61 3.65
N ILE A 41 6.52 1.01 4.11
CA ILE A 41 7.05 1.22 5.46
C ILE A 41 7.44 2.68 5.67
N ALA A 42 8.16 3.31 4.72
CA ALA A 42 8.55 4.70 4.80
C ALA A 42 7.34 5.64 4.91
N VAL A 43 6.37 5.49 4.02
CA VAL A 43 5.14 6.30 4.01
C VAL A 43 4.32 6.08 5.29
N ARG A 44 4.14 4.82 5.72
CA ARG A 44 3.48 4.51 6.99
C ARG A 44 4.12 5.20 8.18
N ASN A 45 5.45 5.18 8.25
CA ASN A 45 6.19 5.82 9.35
C ASN A 45 6.04 7.35 9.34
N ALA A 46 5.99 7.99 8.18
CA ALA A 46 5.66 9.40 8.06
C ALA A 46 4.24 9.70 8.55
N LEU A 47 3.25 8.89 8.13
CA LEU A 47 1.86 9.05 8.59
C LEU A 47 1.75 8.89 10.11
N LYS A 48 2.54 8.00 10.73
CA LYS A 48 2.58 7.81 12.19
C LYS A 48 3.06 9.06 12.94
N LYS A 49 3.95 9.85 12.33
CA LYS A 49 4.39 11.15 12.89
C LYS A 49 3.33 12.25 12.71
N ILE A 50 2.58 12.21 11.60
CA ILE A 50 1.57 13.22 11.27
C ILE A 50 0.30 13.03 12.10
N LEU A 51 -0.12 11.78 12.28
CA LEU A 51 -1.34 11.41 12.99
C LEU A 51 -1.06 11.07 14.45
N ASN A 52 -2.10 11.14 15.28
CA ASN A 52 -2.00 10.78 16.69
C ASN A 52 -1.66 9.28 16.85
N GLN A 53 -0.93 8.93 17.93
CA GLN A 53 -0.44 7.56 18.18
C GLN A 53 -1.54 6.49 18.32
N HIS A 54 -2.77 6.89 18.60
CA HIS A 54 -3.91 5.99 18.76
C HIS A 54 -4.55 5.50 17.46
N VAL A 55 -4.15 6.07 16.33
CA VAL A 55 -4.70 5.68 15.02
C VAL A 55 -3.94 4.46 14.49
N SER A 56 -4.68 3.41 14.10
CA SER A 56 -4.12 2.27 13.39
C SER A 56 -3.67 2.70 11.99
N ILE A 57 -2.43 2.36 11.62
CA ILE A 57 -1.88 2.59 10.27
C ILE A 57 -1.26 1.28 9.83
N GLU A 58 -1.90 0.62 8.86
CA GLU A 58 -1.59 -0.74 8.46
C GLU A 58 -1.22 -0.81 6.97
N LEU A 59 -0.30 -1.71 6.67
CA LEU A 59 0.15 -2.00 5.30
C LEU A 59 -0.76 -3.07 4.69
N LYS A 60 -1.54 -2.71 3.67
CA LYS A 60 -2.37 -3.67 2.96
C LYS A 60 -1.65 -4.13 1.70
N TRP A 61 -1.39 -5.42 1.64
CA TRP A 61 -0.75 -6.04 0.48
C TRP A 61 -1.58 -5.83 -0.80
N PRO A 62 -0.92 -5.55 -1.95
CA PRO A 62 0.54 -5.38 -2.08
C PRO A 62 1.01 -3.92 -1.95
N ASN A 63 0.16 -2.90 -2.02
CA ASN A 63 0.56 -1.53 -2.34
C ASN A 63 -0.34 -0.43 -1.76
N ASP A 64 -1.16 -0.76 -0.75
CA ASP A 64 -2.06 0.19 -0.11
C ASP A 64 -1.67 0.42 1.35
N ILE A 65 -2.07 1.56 1.92
CA ILE A 65 -2.01 1.82 3.36
C ILE A 65 -3.41 2.14 3.85
N LEU A 66 -3.81 1.44 4.91
CA LEU A 66 -5.04 1.70 5.63
C LEU A 66 -4.76 2.59 6.84
N VAL A 67 -5.68 3.51 7.10
CA VAL A 67 -5.69 4.36 8.28
C VAL A 67 -7.07 4.20 8.94
N GLY A 68 -7.08 3.75 10.18
CA GLY A 68 -8.34 3.40 10.86
C GLY A 68 -9.14 2.30 10.15
N GLY A 69 -8.45 1.37 9.49
CA GLY A 69 -9.06 0.26 8.73
C GLY A 69 -9.50 0.59 7.31
N HIS A 70 -9.41 1.86 6.86
CA HIS A 70 -9.89 2.32 5.55
C HIS A 70 -8.73 2.81 4.68
N LYS A 71 -8.81 2.61 3.36
CA LYS A 71 -7.76 2.99 2.43
C LYS A 71 -7.56 4.51 2.42
N CYS A 72 -6.32 4.93 2.72
CA CYS A 72 -5.88 6.33 2.72
C CYS A 72 -4.77 6.58 1.68
N VAL A 73 -3.91 5.59 1.42
CA VAL A 73 -2.82 5.70 0.46
C VAL A 73 -2.86 4.54 -0.52
N GLY A 74 -2.57 4.83 -1.78
CA GLY A 74 -2.32 3.84 -2.81
C GLY A 74 -1.02 4.14 -3.54
N MET A 75 -0.26 3.10 -3.82
CA MET A 75 1.00 3.18 -4.55
C MET A 75 0.91 2.39 -5.85
N LEU A 76 1.45 2.94 -6.92
CA LEU A 76 1.46 2.28 -8.23
C LEU A 76 2.87 2.42 -8.81
N HIS A 77 3.45 1.32 -9.27
CA HIS A 77 4.71 1.36 -10.01
C HIS A 77 4.48 1.04 -11.49
N ALA A 78 5.20 1.73 -12.33
CA ALA A 78 5.34 1.42 -13.75
C ALA A 78 6.84 1.29 -14.04
N ALA A 79 7.26 0.15 -14.56
CA ALA A 79 8.64 -0.11 -14.91
C ALA A 79 8.88 0.23 -16.38
N ASP A 80 9.97 0.92 -16.66
CA ASP A 80 10.51 1.10 -18.01
C ASP A 80 11.91 0.50 -18.05
N VAL A 81 11.98 -0.76 -18.46
CA VAL A 81 13.23 -1.51 -18.53
C VAL A 81 14.20 -0.91 -19.57
N SER A 82 13.66 -0.25 -20.61
CA SER A 82 14.49 0.34 -21.66
C SER A 82 15.30 1.54 -21.17
N THR A 83 14.76 2.29 -20.21
CA THR A 83 15.43 3.45 -19.59
C THR A 83 16.10 3.10 -18.26
N GLY A 84 15.88 1.90 -17.72
CA GLY A 84 16.41 1.51 -16.42
C GLY A 84 15.65 2.15 -15.24
N CYS A 85 14.47 2.72 -15.47
CA CYS A 85 13.74 3.52 -14.47
C CYS A 85 12.45 2.84 -14.01
N VAL A 86 12.06 3.16 -12.78
CA VAL A 86 10.73 2.88 -12.22
C VAL A 86 10.03 4.19 -11.88
N ILE A 87 8.82 4.35 -12.37
CA ILE A 87 7.95 5.47 -12.00
C ILE A 87 7.02 4.99 -10.88
N LEU A 88 7.11 5.63 -9.73
CA LEU A 88 6.27 5.37 -8.57
C LEU A 88 5.20 6.44 -8.44
N GLY A 89 3.94 6.11 -8.74
CA GLY A 89 2.80 6.94 -8.41
C GLY A 89 2.38 6.73 -6.95
N ILE A 90 2.19 7.80 -6.20
CA ILE A 90 1.71 7.77 -4.82
C ILE A 90 0.53 8.72 -4.70
N GLY A 91 -0.64 8.16 -4.36
CA GLY A 91 -1.85 8.92 -4.05
C GLY A 91 -2.12 8.88 -2.55
N ILE A 92 -2.30 10.05 -1.93
CA ILE A 92 -2.59 10.19 -0.49
C ILE A 92 -3.84 11.05 -0.33
N ASN A 93 -4.87 10.49 0.28
CA ASN A 93 -6.07 11.22 0.64
C ASN A 93 -5.75 12.09 1.87
N VAL A 94 -5.59 13.40 1.68
CA VAL A 94 -5.20 14.31 2.77
C VAL A 94 -6.41 14.99 3.36
N ASN A 95 -7.15 15.76 2.58
CA ASN A 95 -8.22 16.62 3.07
C ASN A 95 -9.58 16.30 2.46
N GLN A 96 -9.69 15.44 1.47
CA GLN A 96 -10.98 15.10 0.88
C GLN A 96 -11.92 14.42 1.89
N GLU A 97 -13.19 14.64 1.75
CA GLU A 97 -14.24 13.92 2.45
C GLU A 97 -14.78 12.82 1.52
N SER A 98 -14.33 11.58 1.77
CA SER A 98 -14.77 10.44 0.98
C SER A 98 -16.17 10.00 1.40
N GLN A 99 -17.02 9.77 0.41
CA GLN A 99 -18.34 9.14 0.59
C GLN A 99 -18.25 7.60 0.47
N LEU A 100 -17.10 7.06 0.07
CA LEU A 100 -16.91 5.63 -0.11
C LEU A 100 -16.58 4.98 1.23
N ILE A 101 -17.28 3.89 1.53
CA ILE A 101 -17.17 3.16 2.80
C ILE A 101 -15.76 2.59 3.04
N ASP A 102 -15.03 2.27 1.97
CA ASP A 102 -13.73 1.63 2.03
C ASP A 102 -12.54 2.62 2.03
N ARG A 103 -12.81 3.94 2.03
CA ARG A 103 -11.78 4.99 1.95
C ARG A 103 -11.89 5.99 3.09
N THR A 104 -10.75 6.60 3.42
CA THR A 104 -10.65 7.69 4.37
C THR A 104 -9.60 8.69 3.93
N SER A 105 -9.50 9.82 4.64
CA SER A 105 -8.44 10.81 4.50
C SER A 105 -7.81 11.12 5.86
N LEU A 106 -6.64 11.76 5.83
CA LEU A 106 -5.97 12.22 7.04
C LEU A 106 -6.84 13.23 7.81
N LYS A 107 -7.61 14.08 7.11
CA LYS A 107 -8.57 15.01 7.69
C LYS A 107 -9.69 14.28 8.43
N MET A 108 -10.31 13.28 7.79
CA MET A 108 -11.41 12.52 8.38
C MET A 108 -10.98 11.82 9.68
N VAL A 109 -9.76 11.30 9.72
CA VAL A 109 -9.23 10.58 10.89
C VAL A 109 -8.73 11.53 11.98
N SER A 110 -8.11 12.66 11.60
CA SER A 110 -7.54 13.62 12.57
C SER A 110 -8.56 14.67 13.06
N GLY A 111 -9.70 14.79 12.39
CA GLY A 111 -10.73 15.81 12.67
C GLY A 111 -10.34 17.24 12.26
N LYS A 112 -9.24 17.42 11.52
CA LYS A 112 -8.74 18.76 11.13
C LYS A 112 -8.14 18.77 9.73
N THR A 113 -8.27 19.90 9.05
CA THR A 113 -7.58 20.15 7.78
C THR A 113 -6.08 20.19 7.98
N LEU A 114 -5.34 19.48 7.14
CA LEU A 114 -3.88 19.41 7.20
C LEU A 114 -3.24 20.24 6.09
N ASN A 115 -2.07 20.82 6.39
CA ASN A 115 -1.25 21.47 5.37
C ASN A 115 -0.57 20.40 4.51
N ARG A 116 -0.98 20.29 3.24
CA ARG A 116 -0.48 19.29 2.30
C ARG A 116 1.05 19.36 2.09
N TRP A 117 1.63 20.56 2.11
CA TRP A 117 3.08 20.72 1.96
C TRP A 117 3.85 20.16 3.16
N ARG A 118 3.31 20.28 4.37
CA ARG A 118 3.90 19.64 5.55
C ARG A 118 3.78 18.12 5.46
N VAL A 119 2.63 17.63 5.03
CA VAL A 119 2.43 16.17 4.80
C VAL A 119 3.42 15.67 3.75
N LEU A 120 3.54 16.36 2.61
CA LEU A 120 4.48 16.01 1.54
C LEU A 120 5.93 15.98 2.05
N ASN A 121 6.33 16.98 2.79
CA ASN A 121 7.69 17.06 3.34
C ASN A 121 8.02 15.88 4.28
N GLU A 122 7.10 15.51 5.17
CA GLU A 122 7.28 14.33 6.05
C GLU A 122 7.41 13.04 5.25
N ILE A 123 6.58 12.87 4.21
CA ILE A 123 6.63 11.71 3.32
C ILE A 123 7.97 11.65 2.58
N LEU A 124 8.40 12.74 1.94
CA LEU A 124 9.67 12.79 1.20
C LEU A 124 10.87 12.58 2.11
N THR A 125 10.85 13.15 3.32
CA THR A 125 11.89 12.93 4.32
C THR A 125 11.97 11.45 4.71
N ALA A 126 10.83 10.79 4.96
CA ALA A 126 10.81 9.38 5.31
C ALA A 126 11.28 8.48 4.14
N ILE A 127 10.92 8.81 2.91
CA ILE A 127 11.42 8.13 1.71
C ILE A 127 12.94 8.30 1.62
N GLY A 128 13.46 9.51 1.80
CA GLY A 128 14.89 9.79 1.78
C GLY A 128 15.69 9.00 2.82
N THR A 129 15.14 8.80 4.02
CA THR A 129 15.81 7.99 5.07
C THR A 129 15.86 6.50 4.76
N GLN A 130 15.05 6.01 3.84
CA GLN A 130 15.00 4.60 3.41
C GLN A 130 15.36 4.41 1.94
N LEU A 131 15.99 5.41 1.33
CA LEU A 131 16.22 5.43 -0.11
C LEU A 131 17.03 4.21 -0.60
N ASP A 132 18.06 3.81 0.13
CA ASP A 132 18.89 2.64 -0.23
C ASP A 132 18.07 1.34 -0.26
N SER A 133 17.21 1.11 0.74
CA SER A 133 16.32 -0.05 0.78
C SER A 133 15.30 -0.01 -0.36
N ILE A 134 14.81 1.18 -0.72
CA ILE A 134 13.87 1.39 -1.82
C ILE A 134 14.58 1.10 -3.15
N LEU A 135 15.76 1.66 -3.39
CA LEU A 135 16.51 1.48 -4.63
C LEU A 135 17.03 0.05 -4.82
N SER A 136 17.38 -0.64 -3.73
CA SER A 136 17.76 -2.06 -3.77
C SER A 136 16.57 -3.02 -3.77
N SER A 137 15.34 -2.51 -3.63
CA SER A 137 14.11 -3.32 -3.47
C SER A 137 14.20 -4.33 -2.32
N THR A 138 14.93 -4.00 -1.25
CA THR A 138 15.14 -4.88 -0.10
C THR A 138 13.88 -4.90 0.76
N ILE A 139 13.36 -6.10 1.03
CA ILE A 139 12.18 -6.30 1.86
C ILE A 139 12.61 -6.75 3.25
N ASP A 140 12.25 -5.97 4.26
CA ASP A 140 12.20 -6.43 5.64
C ASP A 140 10.79 -7.00 5.88
N ALA A 141 10.64 -8.31 5.68
CA ALA A 141 9.35 -8.99 5.79
C ALA A 141 8.81 -8.96 7.21
N ASP A 142 9.66 -9.04 8.23
CA ASP A 142 9.24 -9.01 9.63
C ASP A 142 8.72 -7.62 10.01
N ALA A 143 9.44 -6.56 9.64
CA ALA A 143 8.99 -5.19 9.86
C ALA A 143 7.69 -4.89 9.10
N TRP A 144 7.53 -5.41 7.88
CA TRP A 144 6.30 -5.25 7.12
C TRP A 144 5.14 -6.01 7.76
N ASN A 145 5.35 -7.28 8.13
CA ASN A 145 4.34 -8.16 8.74
C ASN A 145 3.87 -7.65 10.10
N ALA A 146 4.74 -7.01 10.88
CA ALA A 146 4.37 -6.37 12.14
C ALA A 146 3.28 -5.28 11.97
N HIS A 147 3.08 -4.80 10.75
CA HIS A 147 2.09 -3.77 10.41
C HIS A 147 1.12 -4.20 9.32
N ALA A 148 1.08 -5.49 9.00
CA ALA A 148 0.23 -6.02 7.95
C ALA A 148 -1.25 -5.91 8.30
N ALA A 149 -2.03 -5.29 7.43
CA ALA A 149 -3.48 -5.36 7.50
C ALA A 149 -3.94 -6.81 7.26
N TYR A 150 -4.98 -7.20 7.97
CA TYR A 150 -5.64 -8.52 7.85
C TYR A 150 -4.80 -9.73 8.24
N LEU A 151 -3.65 -9.54 8.90
CA LEU A 151 -2.85 -10.65 9.42
C LEU A 151 -3.70 -11.55 10.35
N GLY A 152 -3.69 -12.86 10.09
CA GLY A 152 -4.50 -13.83 10.82
C GLY A 152 -6.00 -13.79 10.50
N LYS A 153 -6.43 -13.03 9.50
CA LYS A 153 -7.85 -12.91 9.10
C LYS A 153 -8.14 -13.72 7.84
N PRO A 154 -9.40 -14.17 7.66
CA PRO A 154 -9.82 -14.80 6.42
C PRO A 154 -9.81 -13.78 5.28
N VAL A 155 -9.17 -14.15 4.19
CA VAL A 155 -9.01 -13.31 2.99
C VAL A 155 -9.27 -14.11 1.73
N GLN A 156 -9.58 -13.39 0.66
CA GLN A 156 -9.58 -13.90 -0.69
C GLN A 156 -8.55 -13.14 -1.53
N VAL A 157 -7.86 -13.86 -2.38
CA VAL A 157 -6.89 -13.33 -3.33
C VAL A 157 -7.23 -13.82 -4.72
N LEU A 158 -7.43 -12.88 -5.65
CA LEU A 158 -7.61 -13.21 -7.06
C LEU A 158 -6.24 -13.07 -7.75
N ASP A 159 -5.69 -14.20 -8.12
CA ASP A 159 -4.50 -14.34 -8.97
C ASP A 159 -4.93 -15.05 -10.26
N GLN A 160 -4.30 -16.14 -10.66
CA GLN A 160 -4.77 -16.99 -11.77
C GLN A 160 -6.07 -17.73 -11.42
N ALA A 161 -6.29 -17.98 -10.12
CA ALA A 161 -7.52 -18.53 -9.54
C ALA A 161 -7.86 -17.80 -8.25
N LEU A 162 -9.10 -17.92 -7.80
CA LEU A 162 -9.51 -17.42 -6.50
C LEU A 162 -8.93 -18.32 -5.39
N ILE A 163 -8.09 -17.74 -4.54
CA ILE A 163 -7.53 -18.40 -3.37
C ILE A 163 -8.21 -17.83 -2.13
N THR A 164 -8.76 -18.70 -1.28
CA THR A 164 -9.41 -18.32 -0.02
C THR A 164 -8.68 -19.00 1.13
N GLY A 165 -8.40 -18.26 2.20
CA GLY A 165 -7.70 -18.78 3.38
C GLY A 165 -7.34 -17.68 4.38
N GLU A 166 -6.53 -18.02 5.36
CA GLU A 166 -6.05 -17.07 6.36
C GLU A 166 -4.76 -16.39 5.88
N PHE A 167 -4.70 -15.05 5.96
CA PHE A 167 -3.49 -14.30 5.58
C PHE A 167 -2.41 -14.43 6.66
N ARG A 168 -1.26 -14.96 6.28
CA ARG A 168 -0.10 -15.20 7.14
C ARG A 168 1.03 -14.19 6.94
N GLY A 169 0.78 -13.09 6.22
CA GLY A 169 1.78 -12.08 5.93
C GLY A 169 2.46 -12.29 4.58
N ILE A 170 3.64 -11.71 4.44
CA ILE A 170 4.47 -11.84 3.24
C ILE A 170 5.75 -12.62 3.53
N ASP A 171 6.28 -13.26 2.51
CA ASP A 171 7.61 -13.84 2.55
C ASP A 171 8.71 -12.81 2.20
N PRO A 172 10.03 -13.18 2.33
CA PRO A 172 11.14 -12.27 1.99
C PRO A 172 11.18 -11.82 0.52
N HIS A 173 10.37 -12.42 -0.35
CA HIS A 173 10.24 -12.03 -1.76
C HIS A 173 9.01 -11.15 -2.02
N GLY A 174 8.21 -10.85 -0.98
CA GLY A 174 7.00 -10.04 -1.07
C GLY A 174 5.75 -10.80 -1.52
N ALA A 175 5.82 -12.12 -1.67
CA ALA A 175 4.64 -12.93 -1.97
C ALA A 175 3.74 -13.02 -0.75
N ALA A 176 2.42 -12.86 -0.92
CA ALA A 176 1.47 -13.08 0.15
C ALA A 176 1.35 -14.58 0.47
N LEU A 177 1.35 -14.91 1.74
CA LEU A 177 1.22 -16.26 2.26
C LEU A 177 -0.22 -16.48 2.72
N ILE A 178 -0.93 -17.43 2.10
CA ILE A 178 -2.32 -17.75 2.42
C ILE A 178 -2.39 -19.18 2.93
N GLN A 179 -2.79 -19.36 4.17
CA GLN A 179 -3.04 -20.67 4.75
C GLN A 179 -4.41 -21.18 4.28
N THR A 180 -4.41 -22.22 3.48
CA THR A 180 -5.62 -22.92 3.01
C THR A 180 -5.75 -24.26 3.71
N SER A 181 -6.86 -25.01 3.47
CA SER A 181 -7.02 -26.39 3.92
C SER A 181 -5.91 -27.33 3.43
N ASP A 182 -5.35 -27.05 2.26
CA ASP A 182 -4.36 -27.89 1.57
C ASP A 182 -2.91 -27.45 1.86
N GLY A 183 -2.70 -26.46 2.73
CA GLY A 183 -1.39 -25.94 3.10
C GLY A 183 -1.22 -24.44 2.77
N ILE A 184 0.03 -23.96 2.79
CA ILE A 184 0.33 -22.55 2.50
C ILE A 184 0.49 -22.36 1.00
N LYS A 185 -0.34 -21.46 0.42
CA LYS A 185 -0.20 -20.96 -0.95
C LYS A 185 0.51 -19.61 -0.97
N ARG A 186 1.41 -19.44 -1.94
CA ARG A 186 2.12 -18.18 -2.20
C ARG A 186 1.52 -17.52 -3.43
N THR A 187 1.22 -16.22 -3.34
CA THR A 187 0.71 -15.45 -4.46
C THR A 187 1.58 -14.25 -4.74
N LEU A 188 1.77 -13.93 -6.02
CA LEU A 188 2.69 -12.89 -6.46
C LEU A 188 2.06 -11.48 -6.37
N VAL A 189 2.90 -10.46 -6.43
CA VAL A 189 2.54 -9.03 -6.27
C VAL A 189 1.52 -8.54 -7.31
N GLY A 190 1.28 -9.27 -8.40
CA GLY A 190 0.26 -8.95 -9.41
C GLY A 190 -1.20 -9.05 -8.93
N ALA A 191 -1.47 -9.83 -7.89
CA ALA A 191 -2.81 -10.11 -7.40
C ALA A 191 -3.38 -9.00 -6.49
N ASN A 192 -4.63 -9.17 -6.04
CA ASN A 192 -5.31 -8.27 -5.12
C ASN A 192 -5.88 -9.05 -3.93
N LEU A 193 -5.60 -8.60 -2.72
CA LEU A 193 -6.04 -9.22 -1.47
C LEU A 193 -7.23 -8.45 -0.89
N ARG A 194 -8.30 -9.17 -0.55
CA ARG A 194 -9.51 -8.62 0.08
C ARG A 194 -9.84 -9.39 1.35
N LEU A 195 -10.33 -8.68 2.34
CA LEU A 195 -10.90 -9.29 3.55
C LEU A 195 -12.22 -9.99 3.17
N ILE A 196 -12.43 -11.18 3.71
CA ILE A 196 -13.76 -11.81 3.70
C ILE A 196 -14.46 -11.32 4.97
N ASP A 197 -15.30 -10.30 4.81
CA ASP A 197 -16.25 -9.93 5.85
C ASP A 197 -17.61 -10.59 5.51
N GLY A 198 -18.34 -11.00 6.52
CA GLY A 198 -19.63 -11.68 6.34
C GLY A 198 -20.70 -10.86 5.59
N SER A 199 -20.34 -9.71 5.02
CA SER A 199 -21.24 -8.81 4.28
C SER A 199 -21.21 -9.03 2.75
N ILE A 200 -20.40 -9.98 2.22
CA ILE A 200 -20.20 -10.17 0.76
C ILE A 200 -21.03 -11.33 0.17
N GLU A 201 -22.00 -11.89 0.87
CA GLU A 201 -22.90 -12.90 0.25
C GLU A 201 -23.93 -12.32 -0.75
N ASN A 202 -23.99 -11.00 -0.98
CA ASN A 202 -25.04 -10.38 -1.81
C ASN A 202 -24.54 -9.40 -2.88
N ARG A 203 -23.49 -9.71 -3.63
CA ARG A 203 -23.22 -9.02 -4.91
C ARG A 203 -22.72 -10.03 -5.95
N GLN A 204 -23.72 -10.74 -6.55
CA GLN A 204 -23.58 -11.34 -7.86
C GLN A 204 -23.67 -10.27 -8.94
#